data_927f95afe445146c51cf3295d9263cc7
#
_entry.id   927f95afe445146c51cf3295d9263cc7
#
_cell.length_a   1.000
_cell.length_b   1.000
_cell.length_c   1.000
_cell.angle_alpha   90.00
_cell.angle_beta   90.00
_cell.angle_gamma   90.00
#
_symmetry.space_group_name_H-M   'P 1'
#
loop_
_entity.id
_entity.type
_entity.pdbx_description
1 polymer ?
#
loop_
_entity_poly.entity_id
_entity_poly.type
_entity_poly.pdbx_seq_one_letter_code
_entity_poly.pdbx_strand_id
1 'polypeptide(L)'
;ADVFFADSPVVGYAIAQTDGQLEQLGKDFDEVPNAIAIKKGDSQTTEAVQKAMQKLMDDGTYTKILQHWGVESGALDKAEINPAVE
;
A
#
# COMPACT_ATOMS: atom_id res chain seq x y z
N ALA A 1 -21.98 -15.76 -0.64
CA ALA A 1 -20.82 -16.21 -1.45
C ALA A 1 -19.78 -16.85 -0.54
N ASP A 2 -19.02 -17.79 -1.09
CA ASP A 2 -18.01 -18.51 -0.33
C ASP A 2 -16.62 -17.88 -0.47
N VAL A 3 -16.37 -17.15 -1.56
CA VAL A 3 -15.07 -16.54 -1.86
C VAL A 3 -15.25 -15.12 -2.37
N PHE A 4 -14.35 -14.24 -1.94
CA PHE A 4 -14.28 -12.84 -2.35
C PHE A 4 -12.89 -12.57 -2.91
N PHE A 5 -12.82 -12.01 -4.11
CA PHE A 5 -11.55 -11.72 -4.79
C PHE A 5 -11.48 -10.24 -5.13
N ALA A 6 -10.44 -9.55 -4.63
CA ALA A 6 -10.27 -8.11 -4.83
C ALA A 6 -8.82 -7.70 -4.59
N ASP A 7 -8.52 -6.41 -4.76
CA ASP A 7 -7.19 -5.87 -4.45
C ASP A 7 -6.82 -6.11 -2.99
N SER A 8 -5.55 -6.38 -2.72
CA SER A 8 -5.12 -6.76 -1.37
C SER A 8 -5.45 -5.73 -0.28
N PRO A 9 -5.36 -4.40 -0.50
CA PRO A 9 -5.79 -3.45 0.53
C PRO A 9 -7.29 -3.55 0.84
N VAL A 10 -8.12 -3.80 -0.17
CA VAL A 10 -9.56 -3.97 0.00
C VAL A 10 -9.86 -5.22 0.81
N VAL A 11 -9.20 -6.32 0.48
CA VAL A 11 -9.33 -7.60 1.20
C VAL A 11 -8.86 -7.44 2.64
N GLY A 12 -7.70 -6.82 2.85
CA GLY A 12 -7.17 -6.60 4.20
C GLY A 12 -8.11 -5.78 5.08
N TYR A 13 -8.69 -4.73 4.51
CA TYR A 13 -9.67 -3.91 5.22
C TYR A 13 -10.92 -4.72 5.56
N ALA A 14 -11.45 -5.49 4.62
CA ALA A 14 -12.62 -6.34 4.85
C ALA A 14 -12.37 -7.36 5.96
N ILE A 15 -11.19 -7.98 5.97
CA ILE A 15 -10.81 -8.92 7.04
C ILE A 15 -10.78 -8.21 8.39
N ALA A 16 -10.16 -7.03 8.46
CA ALA A 16 -10.07 -6.25 9.70
C ALA A 16 -11.44 -5.84 10.22
N GLN A 17 -12.38 -5.51 9.32
CA GLN A 17 -13.71 -5.06 9.70
C GLN A 17 -14.64 -6.20 10.12
N THR A 18 -14.39 -7.42 9.69
CA THR A 18 -15.29 -8.55 9.95
C THR A 18 -14.92 -9.38 11.18
N ASP A 19 -13.87 -8.97 11.88
CA ASP A 19 -13.51 -9.54 13.20
C ASP A 19 -13.45 -11.09 13.19
N GLY A 20 -12.65 -11.62 12.25
CA GLY A 20 -12.38 -13.07 12.17
C GLY A 20 -13.35 -13.86 11.31
N GLN A 21 -14.34 -13.23 10.70
CA GLN A 21 -15.27 -13.93 9.80
C GLN A 21 -14.68 -14.23 8.43
N LEU A 22 -13.62 -13.50 8.04
CA LEU A 22 -12.93 -13.68 6.78
C LEU A 22 -11.45 -13.94 7.03
N GLU A 23 -10.84 -14.71 6.16
CA GLU A 23 -9.39 -14.91 6.16
C GLU A 23 -8.85 -14.90 4.74
N GLN A 24 -7.58 -14.56 4.59
CA GLN A 24 -6.94 -14.58 3.27
C GLN A 24 -6.55 -16.02 2.91
N LEU A 25 -6.93 -16.43 1.69
CA LEU A 25 -6.58 -17.74 1.15
C LEU A 25 -5.38 -17.60 0.23
N GLY A 26 -4.25 -18.21 0.61
CA GLY A 26 -3.06 -18.22 -0.22
C GLY A 26 -2.32 -16.90 -0.26
N LYS A 27 -1.66 -16.63 -1.38
CA LYS A 27 -0.82 -15.46 -1.59
C LYS A 27 -1.50 -14.42 -2.47
N ASP A 28 -1.00 -13.19 -2.41
CA ASP A 28 -1.40 -12.15 -3.36
C ASP A 28 -0.89 -12.50 -4.76
N PHE A 29 -1.68 -12.17 -5.77
CA PHE A 29 -1.32 -12.36 -7.18
C PHE A 29 -1.10 -11.00 -7.83
N ASP A 30 -0.22 -10.96 -8.83
CA ASP A 30 0.02 -9.77 -9.66
C ASP A 30 0.28 -8.52 -8.81
N GLU A 31 1.19 -8.66 -7.84
CA GLU A 31 1.53 -7.56 -6.94
C GLU A 31 2.17 -6.41 -7.69
N VAL A 32 1.54 -5.23 -7.59
CA VAL A 32 2.09 -3.98 -8.09
C VAL A 32 1.93 -2.91 -7.03
N PRO A 33 2.87 -1.96 -6.92
CA PRO A 33 2.75 -0.88 -5.94
C PRO A 33 1.67 0.10 -6.36
N ASN A 34 1.01 0.69 -5.38
CA ASN A 34 0.15 1.85 -5.60
C ASN A 34 1.03 3.08 -5.83
N ALA A 35 0.53 4.01 -6.62
CA ALA A 35 1.30 5.19 -6.98
C ALA A 35 0.50 6.48 -6.80
N ILE A 36 1.21 7.57 -6.60
CA ILE A 36 0.66 8.91 -6.55
C ILE A 36 0.95 9.59 -7.89
N ALA A 37 -0.08 10.00 -8.59
CA ALA A 37 0.06 10.67 -9.88
C ALA A 37 0.32 12.16 -9.68
N ILE A 38 1.37 12.67 -10.29
CA ILE A 38 1.75 14.07 -10.22
C ILE A 38 1.88 14.61 -11.64
N LYS A 39 1.57 15.88 -11.86
CA LYS A 39 1.64 16.51 -13.16
C LYS A 39 3.03 16.31 -13.78
N LYS A 40 3.05 15.84 -15.03
CA LYS A 40 4.29 15.62 -15.77
C LYS A 40 5.10 16.92 -15.87
N GLY A 41 6.39 16.84 -15.57
CA GLY A 41 7.30 17.98 -15.58
C GLY A 41 7.41 18.73 -14.26
N ASP A 42 6.56 18.43 -13.28
CA ASP A 42 6.63 19.04 -11.95
C ASP A 42 7.56 18.24 -11.05
N SER A 43 8.85 18.36 -11.28
CA SER A 43 9.87 17.63 -10.53
C SER A 43 9.97 18.07 -9.07
N GLN A 44 9.69 19.34 -8.78
CA GLN A 44 9.74 19.84 -7.40
C GLN A 44 8.69 19.15 -6.52
N THR A 45 7.45 19.08 -7.00
CA THR A 45 6.38 18.40 -6.26
C THR A 45 6.69 16.90 -6.14
N THR A 46 7.16 16.29 -7.22
CA THR A 46 7.51 14.86 -7.21
C THR A 46 8.57 14.53 -6.15
N GLU A 47 9.64 15.33 -6.11
CA GLU A 47 10.70 15.13 -5.12
C GLU A 47 10.21 15.39 -3.69
N ALA A 48 9.40 16.42 -3.49
CA ALA A 48 8.85 16.74 -2.18
C ALA A 48 7.98 15.61 -1.65
N VAL A 49 7.11 15.04 -2.49
CA VAL A 49 6.26 13.92 -2.11
C VAL A 49 7.10 12.68 -1.82
N GLN A 50 8.09 12.38 -2.66
CA GLN A 50 8.99 11.26 -2.43
C GLN A 50 9.69 11.35 -1.08
N LYS A 51 10.26 12.52 -0.78
CA LYS A 51 10.97 12.73 0.50
C LYS A 51 10.04 12.63 1.69
N ALA A 52 8.83 13.17 1.57
CA ALA A 52 7.83 13.08 2.62
C ALA A 52 7.43 11.64 2.88
N MET A 53 7.16 10.87 1.84
CA MET A 53 6.81 9.45 1.97
C MET A 53 7.97 8.65 2.56
N GLN A 54 9.20 8.89 2.10
CA GLN A 54 10.35 8.18 2.64
C GLN A 54 10.55 8.47 4.13
N LYS A 55 10.34 9.72 4.55
CA LYS A 55 10.42 10.09 5.97
C LYS A 55 9.39 9.34 6.80
N LEU A 56 8.16 9.24 6.30
CA LEU A 56 7.11 8.49 7.00
C LEU A 56 7.43 7.00 7.10
N MET A 57 8.05 6.43 6.07
CA MET A 57 8.51 5.05 6.08
C MET A 57 9.63 4.85 7.10
N ASP A 58 10.59 5.78 7.14
CA ASP A 58 11.77 5.68 8.00
C ASP A 58 11.43 5.86 9.48
N ASP A 59 10.47 6.71 9.82
CA ASP A 59 10.11 6.98 11.21
C ASP A 59 9.02 6.06 11.78
N GLY A 60 8.50 5.14 10.96
CA GLY A 60 7.51 4.17 11.38
C GLY A 60 6.06 4.63 11.29
N THR A 61 5.79 5.88 10.94
CA THR A 61 4.42 6.40 10.81
C THR A 61 3.65 5.68 9.72
N TYR A 62 4.28 5.48 8.57
CA TYR A 62 3.72 4.75 7.44
C TYR A 62 3.24 3.36 7.85
N THR A 63 4.10 2.60 8.52
CA THR A 63 3.76 1.24 8.99
C THR A 63 2.61 1.26 9.99
N LYS A 64 2.60 2.22 10.91
CA LYS A 64 1.52 2.34 11.90
C LYS A 64 0.17 2.61 11.24
N ILE A 65 0.14 3.47 10.24
CA ILE A 65 -1.10 3.76 9.50
C ILE A 65 -1.60 2.50 8.80
N LEU A 66 -0.71 1.77 8.13
CA LEU A 66 -1.09 0.53 7.45
C LEU A 66 -1.59 -0.53 8.43
N GLN A 67 -0.95 -0.66 9.59
CA GLN A 67 -1.39 -1.59 10.64
C GLN A 67 -2.78 -1.23 11.17
N HIS A 68 -3.04 0.06 11.33
CA HIS A 68 -4.36 0.53 11.79
C HIS A 68 -5.48 0.05 10.86
N TRP A 69 -5.22 -0.01 9.56
CA TRP A 69 -6.21 -0.41 8.56
C TRP A 69 -6.11 -1.88 8.14
N GLY A 70 -5.19 -2.64 8.74
CA GLY A 70 -5.04 -4.07 8.46
C GLY A 70 -4.42 -4.38 7.09
N VAL A 71 -3.62 -3.46 6.54
CA VAL A 71 -3.04 -3.59 5.20
C VAL A 71 -1.51 -3.55 5.21
N GLU A 72 -0.89 -3.81 6.34
CA GLU A 72 0.56 -3.76 6.51
C GLU A 72 1.32 -4.77 5.65
N SER A 73 0.66 -5.82 5.18
CA SER A 73 1.32 -6.81 4.30
C SER A 73 1.77 -6.23 2.98
N GLY A 74 1.16 -5.10 2.56
CA GLY A 74 1.55 -4.40 1.34
C GLY A 74 2.55 -3.26 1.55
N ALA A 75 3.15 -3.16 2.74
CA ALA A 75 4.08 -2.07 3.06
C ALA A 75 5.35 -2.12 2.20
N LEU A 76 5.81 -0.95 1.79
CA LEU A 76 7.06 -0.78 1.05
C LEU A 76 8.11 -0.14 1.96
N ASP A 77 9.37 -0.44 1.69
CA ASP A 77 10.50 0.13 2.44
C ASP A 77 11.02 1.43 1.84
N LYS A 78 10.70 1.69 0.57
CA LYS A 78 11.31 2.75 -0.19
C LYS A 78 10.28 3.43 -1.09
N ALA A 79 10.28 4.77 -1.09
CA ALA A 79 9.50 5.56 -2.01
C ALA A 79 10.34 5.85 -3.27
N GLU A 80 9.88 5.42 -4.42
CA GLU A 80 10.60 5.55 -5.68
C GLU A 80 9.80 6.38 -6.69
N ILE A 81 10.53 7.13 -7.52
CA ILE A 81 9.94 7.90 -8.63
C ILE A 81 9.99 7.01 -9.87
N ASN A 82 8.81 6.71 -10.44
CA ASN A 82 8.66 5.91 -11.66
C ASN A 82 9.51 4.61 -11.63
N PRO A 83 9.36 3.77 -10.60
CA PRO A 83 10.09 2.51 -10.57
C PRO A 83 9.63 1.58 -11.70
N ALA A 84 10.50 0.65 -12.09
CA ALA A 84 10.13 -0.40 -13.04
C ALA A 84 9.08 -1.30 -12.39
N VAL A 85 8.00 -1.57 -13.12
CA VAL A 85 6.90 -2.43 -12.68
C VAL A 85 6.79 -3.60 -13.65
N GLU A 86 6.84 -4.80 -13.13
CA GLU A 86 6.71 -6.04 -13.93
C GLU A 86 5.36 -6.68 -13.76
#